data_1ec307cf9dfb41ce01e1d1bc70ec94b0
#
_entry.id   1ec307cf9dfb41ce01e1d1bc70ec94b0
#
_cell.length_a   1.000
_cell.length_b   1.000
_cell.length_c   1.000
_cell.angle_alpha   90.00
_cell.angle_beta   90.00
_cell.angle_gamma   90.00
#
_symmetry.space_group_name_H-M   'P 1'
#
loop_
_entity.id
_entity.type
_entity.pdbx_description
1 polymer ?
#
loop_
_entity_poly.entity_id
_entity_poly.type
_entity_poly.pdbx_seq_one_letter_code
_entity_poly.pdbx_strand_id
1 'polypeptide(L)'
;MKRIVIVGTTGSGKTTLAKALADKMGLVHIDLDDLHHMPGWKERPADDFRRLLTEATRAENWAVAGNYAGKAQDITWPQADTLIWCDMPYWINFWRLLERTVRRAYTGEMVCNGNTEPFFKQFYSKDSILWWFLKTWHKNRKKYNAVFANPQDYPHLKLIRLRSYKQAREFLDKA
;
A
#
# COMPACT_ATOMS: atom_id res chain seq x y z
N MET A 1 -2.00 6.62 17.80
CA MET A 1 -1.76 6.49 16.35
C MET A 1 -2.49 7.64 15.67
N LYS A 2 -1.75 8.57 15.09
CA LYS A 2 -2.32 9.72 14.36
C LYS A 2 -1.82 9.74 12.90
N ARG A 3 -0.58 9.32 12.67
CA ARG A 3 0.09 9.34 11.36
C ARG A 3 0.61 7.94 11.04
N ILE A 4 -0.13 7.21 10.22
CA ILE A 4 0.08 5.80 9.99
C ILE A 4 0.58 5.57 8.56
N VAL A 5 1.68 4.86 8.42
CA VAL A 5 2.15 4.33 7.13
C VAL A 5 1.85 2.84 7.05
N ILE A 6 1.17 2.40 6.02
CA ILE A 6 0.82 0.99 5.81
C ILE A 6 1.51 0.50 4.55
N VAL A 7 2.40 -0.47 4.72
CA VAL A 7 3.19 -1.08 3.65
C VAL A 7 2.87 -2.56 3.49
N GLY A 8 3.21 -3.11 2.36
CA GLY A 8 2.97 -4.53 2.06
C GLY A 8 2.91 -4.77 0.55
N THR A 9 3.07 -6.01 0.13
CA THR A 9 3.04 -6.37 -1.29
C THR A 9 1.67 -6.09 -1.90
N THR A 10 1.58 -5.96 -3.22
CA THR A 10 0.28 -5.88 -3.90
C THR A 10 -0.61 -7.06 -3.50
N GLY A 11 -1.90 -6.84 -3.31
CA GLY A 11 -2.84 -7.86 -2.83
C GLY A 11 -2.82 -8.12 -1.31
N SER A 12 -1.89 -7.54 -0.52
CA SER A 12 -1.80 -7.77 0.94
C SER A 12 -2.93 -7.13 1.76
N GLY A 13 -3.80 -6.32 1.15
CA GLY A 13 -4.90 -5.64 1.84
C GLY A 13 -4.50 -4.32 2.52
N LYS A 14 -3.30 -3.76 2.24
CA LYS A 14 -2.83 -2.49 2.82
C LYS A 14 -3.81 -1.33 2.63
N THR A 15 -4.33 -1.13 1.41
CA THR A 15 -5.29 -0.05 1.11
C THR A 15 -6.62 -0.26 1.85
N THR A 16 -7.10 -1.50 1.91
CA THR A 16 -8.33 -1.84 2.66
C THR A 16 -8.16 -1.55 4.15
N LEU A 17 -7.02 -1.93 4.72
CA LEU A 17 -6.72 -1.67 6.12
C LEU A 17 -6.56 -0.16 6.39
N ALA A 18 -5.87 0.56 5.49
CA ALA A 18 -5.69 2.01 5.62
C ALA A 18 -7.02 2.75 5.61
N LYS A 19 -7.90 2.40 4.66
CA LYS A 19 -9.24 2.97 4.58
C LYS A 19 -10.06 2.68 5.84
N ALA A 20 -10.07 1.42 6.29
CA ALA A 20 -10.82 1.03 7.48
C ALA A 20 -10.32 1.73 8.76
N LEU A 21 -9.00 1.90 8.91
CA LEU A 21 -8.41 2.68 10.01
C LEU A 21 -8.77 4.16 9.90
N ALA A 22 -8.71 4.72 8.69
CA ALA A 22 -9.07 6.11 8.45
C ALA A 22 -10.54 6.38 8.80
N ASP A 23 -11.44 5.52 8.34
CA ASP A 23 -12.87 5.62 8.63
C ASP A 23 -13.16 5.50 10.15
N LYS A 24 -12.49 4.53 10.83
CA LYS A 24 -12.69 4.29 12.27
C LYS A 24 -12.13 5.40 13.15
N MET A 25 -10.98 5.95 12.78
CA MET A 25 -10.22 6.89 13.62
C MET A 25 -10.35 8.36 13.17
N GLY A 26 -11.12 8.64 12.11
CA GLY A 26 -11.25 10.00 11.56
C GLY A 26 -9.95 10.53 10.94
N LEU A 27 -9.19 9.66 10.25
CA LEU A 27 -7.94 10.05 9.59
C LEU A 27 -8.17 10.36 8.11
N VAL A 28 -7.32 11.20 7.54
CA VAL A 28 -7.27 11.38 6.08
C VAL A 28 -6.65 10.14 5.43
N HIS A 29 -7.41 9.43 4.59
CA HIS A 29 -6.90 8.30 3.80
C HIS A 29 -6.12 8.80 2.58
N ILE A 30 -4.88 8.33 2.41
CA ILE A 30 -4.01 8.68 1.29
C ILE A 30 -3.54 7.38 0.63
N ASP A 31 -4.03 7.09 -0.59
CA ASP A 31 -3.51 5.98 -1.39
C ASP A 31 -2.44 6.50 -2.35
N LEU A 32 -1.22 5.96 -2.22
CA LEU A 32 -0.10 6.36 -3.07
C LEU A 32 -0.29 5.93 -4.53
N ASP A 33 -1.07 4.89 -4.80
CA ASP A 33 -1.38 4.45 -6.16
C ASP A 33 -2.28 5.48 -6.86
N ASP A 34 -3.25 6.09 -6.15
CA ASP A 34 -4.09 7.18 -6.68
C ASP A 34 -3.29 8.47 -6.92
N LEU A 35 -2.32 8.76 -6.07
CA LEU A 35 -1.43 9.90 -6.30
C LEU A 35 -0.46 9.67 -7.46
N HIS A 36 -0.03 8.43 -7.69
CA HIS A 36 0.97 8.10 -8.69
C HIS A 36 0.41 7.95 -10.10
N HIS A 37 -0.74 7.30 -10.25
CA HIS A 37 -1.34 7.00 -11.54
C HIS A 37 -2.35 8.06 -11.95
N MET A 38 -2.16 8.61 -13.15
CA MET A 38 -3.11 9.48 -13.84
C MET A 38 -4.01 8.64 -14.77
N PRO A 39 -5.11 9.19 -15.31
CA PRO A 39 -5.92 8.53 -16.32
C PRO A 39 -5.08 7.98 -17.48
N GLY A 40 -5.42 6.77 -17.97
CA GLY A 40 -4.68 6.05 -19.00
C GLY A 40 -3.39 5.38 -18.49
N TRP A 41 -3.28 5.08 -17.19
CA TRP A 41 -2.11 4.47 -16.53
C TRP A 41 -0.81 5.25 -16.72
N LYS A 42 -0.90 6.54 -16.99
CA LYS A 42 0.29 7.40 -17.06
C LYS A 42 0.84 7.63 -15.66
N GLU A 43 2.16 7.49 -15.49
CA GLU A 43 2.81 7.85 -14.24
C GLU A 43 2.85 9.37 -14.09
N ARG A 44 2.53 9.85 -12.90
CA ARG A 44 2.71 11.26 -12.56
C ARG A 44 4.19 11.59 -12.46
N PRO A 45 4.64 12.76 -12.96
CA PRO A 45 6.00 13.25 -12.73
C PRO A 45 6.37 13.19 -11.25
N ALA A 46 7.63 12.83 -10.96
CA ALA A 46 8.07 12.60 -9.58
C ALA A 46 7.89 13.83 -8.68
N ASP A 47 8.16 15.01 -9.20
CA ASP A 47 8.04 16.27 -8.44
C ASP A 47 6.58 16.60 -8.11
N ASP A 48 5.65 16.37 -9.06
CA ASP A 48 4.21 16.55 -8.83
C ASP A 48 3.68 15.53 -7.81
N PHE A 49 4.09 14.26 -7.92
CA PHE A 49 3.74 13.24 -6.95
C PHE A 49 4.19 13.64 -5.53
N ARG A 50 5.45 14.07 -5.39
CA ARG A 50 6.02 14.50 -4.11
C ARG A 50 5.34 15.74 -3.55
N ARG A 51 5.02 16.72 -4.41
CA ARG A 51 4.27 17.92 -4.03
C ARG A 51 2.89 17.56 -3.48
N LEU A 52 2.11 16.74 -4.20
CA LEU A 52 0.78 16.31 -3.77
C LEU A 52 0.82 15.49 -2.48
N LEU A 53 1.81 14.59 -2.34
CA LEU A 53 1.98 13.81 -1.12
C LEU A 53 2.34 14.71 0.08
N THR A 54 3.25 15.66 -0.10
CA THR A 54 3.61 16.63 0.93
C THR A 54 2.41 17.48 1.35
N GLU A 55 1.56 17.88 0.39
CA GLU A 55 0.34 18.61 0.68
C GLU A 55 -0.68 17.76 1.44
N ALA A 56 -0.92 16.53 1.00
CA ALA A 56 -1.84 15.60 1.65
C ALA A 56 -1.40 15.25 3.09
N THR A 57 -0.09 15.15 3.34
CA THR A 57 0.47 14.85 4.68
C THR A 57 0.59 16.06 5.60
N ARG A 58 0.14 17.27 5.20
CA ARG A 58 -0.03 18.44 6.10
C ARG A 58 -1.16 18.26 7.10
N ALA A 59 -2.12 17.38 6.79
CA ALA A 59 -3.16 17.03 7.75
C ALA A 59 -2.54 16.54 9.08
N GLU A 60 -3.17 16.86 10.20
CA GLU A 60 -2.69 16.43 11.51
C GLU A 60 -2.70 14.90 11.64
N ASN A 61 -3.74 14.27 11.11
CA ASN A 61 -4.00 12.84 11.24
C ASN A 61 -4.20 12.22 9.85
N TRP A 62 -3.43 11.18 9.51
CA TRP A 62 -3.55 10.53 8.20
C TRP A 62 -3.12 9.05 8.22
N ALA A 63 -3.61 8.29 7.26
CA ALA A 63 -3.23 6.92 6.97
C ALA A 63 -2.80 6.80 5.50
N VAL A 64 -1.50 6.59 5.27
CA VAL A 64 -0.90 6.44 3.93
C VAL A 64 -0.72 4.97 3.60
N ALA A 65 -1.23 4.52 2.45
CA ALA A 65 -1.04 3.18 1.93
C ALA A 65 -0.17 3.16 0.68
N GLY A 66 0.90 2.34 0.67
CA GLY A 66 1.72 2.13 -0.53
C GLY A 66 3.19 1.83 -0.25
N ASN A 67 3.93 1.45 -1.31
CA ASN A 67 5.33 1.00 -1.22
C ASN A 67 6.34 1.89 -1.96
N TYR A 68 6.04 3.12 -2.26
CA TYR A 68 6.87 4.04 -3.07
C TYR A 68 8.13 4.52 -2.33
N ALA A 69 9.04 3.57 -2.03
CA ALA A 69 10.21 3.77 -1.19
C ALA A 69 11.14 4.91 -1.64
N GLY A 70 11.36 5.03 -2.96
CA GLY A 70 12.24 6.07 -3.51
C GLY A 70 11.56 7.42 -3.76
N LYS A 71 10.22 7.50 -3.59
CA LYS A 71 9.44 8.71 -3.91
C LYS A 71 8.64 9.24 -2.72
N ALA A 72 8.33 8.41 -1.73
CA ALA A 72 7.40 8.74 -0.63
C ALA A 72 7.94 8.47 0.78
N GLN A 73 8.91 7.57 0.93
CA GLN A 73 9.39 7.14 2.23
C GLN A 73 10.02 8.29 3.03
N ASP A 74 10.83 9.09 2.39
CA ASP A 74 11.52 10.25 2.96
C ASP A 74 10.56 11.39 3.37
N ILE A 75 9.36 11.41 2.80
CA ILE A 75 8.31 12.37 3.17
C ILE A 75 7.46 11.84 4.32
N THR A 76 7.05 10.57 4.24
CA THR A 76 6.03 10.03 5.15
C THR A 76 6.60 9.44 6.44
N TRP A 77 7.73 8.72 6.39
CA TRP A 77 8.27 8.02 7.56
C TRP A 77 8.75 8.96 8.66
N PRO A 78 9.44 10.08 8.39
CA PRO A 78 9.85 11.01 9.44
C PRO A 78 8.68 11.65 10.21
N GLN A 79 7.51 11.74 9.56
CA GLN A 79 6.32 12.34 10.14
C GLN A 79 5.40 11.32 10.80
N ALA A 80 5.55 10.04 10.48
CA ALA A 80 4.71 8.97 10.99
C ALA A 80 5.01 8.66 12.46
N ASP A 81 3.98 8.21 13.19
CA ASP A 81 4.12 7.61 14.52
C ASP A 81 4.00 6.08 14.49
N THR A 82 3.47 5.53 13.39
CA THR A 82 3.22 4.09 13.29
C THR A 82 3.50 3.60 11.86
N LEU A 83 4.25 2.50 11.76
CA LEU A 83 4.47 1.76 10.52
C LEU A 83 3.85 0.38 10.65
N ILE A 84 2.86 0.09 9.81
CA ILE A 84 2.19 -1.20 9.76
C ILE A 84 2.65 -1.95 8.52
N TRP A 85 3.20 -3.15 8.71
CA TRP A 85 3.56 -4.03 7.62
C TRP A 85 2.58 -5.19 7.48
N CYS A 86 1.83 -5.22 6.36
CA CYS A 86 0.98 -6.33 5.96
C CYS A 86 1.84 -7.43 5.31
N ASP A 87 2.45 -8.31 6.14
CA ASP A 87 3.30 -9.43 5.72
C ASP A 87 2.48 -10.70 5.55
N MET A 88 1.59 -10.69 4.58
CA MET A 88 0.72 -11.83 4.32
C MET A 88 1.49 -12.99 3.67
N PRO A 89 1.10 -14.28 3.94
CA PRO A 89 1.71 -15.44 3.31
C PRO A 89 1.61 -15.37 1.77
N TYR A 90 2.69 -15.82 1.10
CA TYR A 90 2.83 -15.73 -0.36
C TYR A 90 1.60 -16.24 -1.12
N TRP A 91 1.20 -17.50 -0.86
CA TRP A 91 0.10 -18.13 -1.58
C TRP A 91 -1.25 -17.49 -1.32
N ILE A 92 -1.53 -17.08 -0.09
CA ILE A 92 -2.77 -16.37 0.25
C ILE A 92 -2.83 -15.04 -0.50
N ASN A 93 -1.71 -14.33 -0.54
CA ASN A 93 -1.61 -13.04 -1.22
C ASN A 93 -1.74 -13.19 -2.74
N PHE A 94 -1.10 -14.23 -3.31
CA PHE A 94 -1.18 -14.55 -4.73
C PHE A 94 -2.62 -14.87 -5.18
N TRP A 95 -3.31 -15.77 -4.47
CA TRP A 95 -4.67 -16.16 -4.80
C TRP A 95 -5.64 -15.00 -4.69
N ARG A 96 -5.55 -14.17 -3.66
CA ARG A 96 -6.38 -12.96 -3.53
C ARG A 96 -6.11 -11.95 -4.65
N LEU A 97 -4.84 -11.79 -5.02
CA LEU A 97 -4.49 -10.92 -6.14
C LEU A 97 -5.07 -11.45 -7.44
N LEU A 98 -4.95 -12.75 -7.69
CA LEU A 98 -5.50 -13.41 -8.89
C LEU A 98 -7.02 -13.26 -8.94
N GLU A 99 -7.73 -13.61 -7.86
CA GLU A 99 -9.19 -13.45 -7.75
C GLU A 99 -9.63 -12.00 -8.02
N ARG A 100 -8.97 -11.03 -7.38
CA ARG A 100 -9.24 -9.62 -7.59
C ARG A 100 -9.02 -9.21 -9.04
N THR A 101 -7.92 -9.65 -9.65
CA THR A 101 -7.57 -9.29 -11.03
C THR A 101 -8.58 -9.89 -12.02
N VAL A 102 -8.97 -11.15 -11.85
CA VAL A 102 -10.01 -11.78 -12.66
C VAL A 102 -11.36 -11.05 -12.51
N ARG A 103 -11.78 -10.77 -11.27
CA ARG A 103 -13.03 -10.05 -11.00
C ARG A 103 -13.03 -8.67 -11.67
N ARG A 104 -11.97 -7.87 -11.47
CA ARG A 104 -11.86 -6.53 -12.05
C ARG A 104 -11.85 -6.54 -13.58
N ALA A 105 -11.13 -7.49 -14.15
CA ALA A 105 -11.08 -7.67 -15.59
C ALA A 105 -12.45 -8.07 -16.19
N TYR A 106 -13.25 -8.84 -15.45
CA TYR A 106 -14.60 -9.24 -15.87
C TYR A 106 -15.63 -8.13 -15.64
N THR A 107 -15.57 -7.43 -14.53
CA THR A 107 -16.56 -6.39 -14.16
C THR A 107 -16.26 -5.02 -14.76
N GLY A 108 -15.05 -4.80 -15.30
CA GLY A 108 -14.62 -3.46 -15.74
C GLY A 108 -14.48 -2.45 -14.58
N GLU A 109 -14.30 -2.93 -13.34
CA GLU A 109 -14.16 -2.07 -12.15
C GLU A 109 -13.07 -1.02 -12.38
N MET A 110 -13.43 0.26 -12.26
CA MET A 110 -12.50 1.36 -12.34
C MET A 110 -11.67 1.48 -11.08
N VAL A 111 -10.37 1.72 -11.22
CA VAL A 111 -9.39 1.86 -10.14
C VAL A 111 -8.48 3.04 -10.42
N CYS A 112 -7.76 3.55 -9.44
CA CYS A 112 -6.70 4.55 -9.59
C CYS A 112 -7.04 5.64 -10.64
N ASN A 113 -7.93 6.56 -10.30
CA ASN A 113 -8.34 7.67 -11.19
C ASN A 113 -9.05 7.23 -12.49
N GLY A 114 -9.94 6.23 -12.39
CA GLY A 114 -10.78 5.80 -13.51
C GLY A 114 -10.10 4.87 -14.50
N ASN A 115 -8.93 4.34 -14.16
CA ASN A 115 -8.27 3.32 -14.96
C ASN A 115 -8.98 1.96 -14.85
N THR A 116 -8.94 1.17 -15.91
CA THR A 116 -9.44 -0.22 -15.91
C THR A 116 -8.28 -1.19 -16.09
N GLU A 117 -8.45 -2.42 -15.61
CA GLU A 117 -7.48 -3.50 -15.74
C GLU A 117 -7.95 -4.48 -16.84
N PRO A 118 -7.60 -4.29 -18.14
CA PRO A 118 -8.09 -5.16 -19.22
C PRO A 118 -7.51 -6.57 -19.10
N PHE A 119 -8.41 -7.60 -19.23
CA PHE A 119 -8.12 -9.01 -18.98
C PHE A 119 -6.84 -9.50 -19.67
N PHE A 120 -6.71 -9.29 -20.98
CA PHE A 120 -5.57 -9.78 -21.75
C PHE A 120 -4.22 -9.19 -21.31
N LYS A 121 -4.18 -7.89 -20.96
CA LYS A 121 -2.96 -7.25 -20.45
C LYS A 121 -2.47 -7.86 -19.15
N GLN A 122 -3.40 -8.28 -18.26
CA GLN A 122 -3.04 -8.79 -16.94
C GLN A 122 -2.42 -10.19 -16.95
N PHE A 123 -2.64 -10.99 -18.01
CA PHE A 123 -2.13 -12.36 -18.07
C PHE A 123 -0.95 -12.54 -19.02
N TYR A 124 -0.82 -11.72 -20.06
CA TYR A 124 0.21 -11.90 -21.10
C TYR A 124 1.27 -10.79 -21.14
N SER A 125 1.08 -9.67 -20.43
CA SER A 125 2.05 -8.58 -20.43
C SER A 125 3.07 -8.73 -19.30
N LYS A 126 4.33 -8.35 -19.57
CA LYS A 126 5.37 -8.18 -18.54
C LYS A 126 5.03 -7.06 -17.54
N ASP A 127 4.07 -6.20 -17.90
CA ASP A 127 3.55 -5.13 -17.06
C ASP A 127 2.33 -5.56 -16.22
N SER A 128 2.00 -6.86 -16.23
CA SER A 128 0.88 -7.38 -15.45
C SER A 128 1.14 -7.26 -13.95
N ILE A 129 0.07 -7.00 -13.20
CA ILE A 129 0.15 -6.91 -11.73
C ILE A 129 0.58 -8.25 -11.10
N LEU A 130 0.27 -9.38 -11.74
CA LEU A 130 0.71 -10.71 -11.31
C LEU A 130 2.22 -10.87 -11.47
N TRP A 131 2.77 -10.45 -12.63
CA TRP A 131 4.21 -10.47 -12.86
C TRP A 131 4.95 -9.52 -11.90
N TRP A 132 4.39 -8.33 -11.67
CA TRP A 132 4.89 -7.39 -10.69
C TRP A 132 4.92 -7.99 -9.28
N PHE A 133 3.89 -8.72 -8.88
CA PHE A 133 3.85 -9.42 -7.60
C PHE A 133 5.01 -10.41 -7.47
N LEU A 134 5.20 -11.30 -8.45
CA LEU A 134 6.28 -12.29 -8.45
C LEU A 134 7.66 -11.65 -8.31
N LYS A 135 7.89 -10.58 -9.07
CA LYS A 135 9.16 -9.85 -9.10
C LYS A 135 9.45 -9.08 -7.80
N THR A 136 8.42 -8.52 -7.18
CA THR A 136 8.61 -7.60 -6.05
C THR A 136 8.39 -8.22 -4.68
N TRP A 137 7.75 -9.40 -4.57
CA TRP A 137 7.41 -10.00 -3.30
C TRP A 137 8.65 -10.24 -2.41
N HIS A 138 9.65 -10.93 -2.93
CA HIS A 138 10.89 -11.21 -2.20
C HIS A 138 11.65 -9.92 -1.84
N LYS A 139 11.74 -8.99 -2.78
CA LYS A 139 12.42 -7.70 -2.59
C LYS A 139 11.78 -6.89 -1.46
N ASN A 140 10.45 -6.75 -1.49
CA ASN A 140 9.71 -6.02 -0.45
C ASN A 140 9.85 -6.71 0.91
N ARG A 141 9.74 -8.04 0.95
CA ARG A 141 9.86 -8.79 2.19
C ARG A 141 11.28 -8.67 2.79
N LYS A 142 12.32 -8.74 1.97
CA LYS A 142 13.70 -8.53 2.42
C LYS A 142 13.88 -7.13 3.01
N LYS A 143 13.36 -6.11 2.32
CA LYS A 143 13.42 -4.71 2.77
C LYS A 143 12.74 -4.53 4.13
N TYR A 144 11.49 -4.95 4.27
CA TYR A 144 10.75 -4.74 5.53
C TYR A 144 11.23 -5.64 6.66
N ASN A 145 11.75 -6.85 6.37
CA ASN A 145 12.44 -7.65 7.39
C ASN A 145 13.64 -6.91 7.98
N ALA A 146 14.44 -6.21 7.15
CA ALA A 146 15.56 -5.42 7.62
C ALA A 146 15.12 -4.26 8.54
N VAL A 147 14.04 -3.55 8.18
CA VAL A 147 13.46 -2.48 9.00
C VAL A 147 12.99 -3.02 10.37
N PHE A 148 12.29 -4.15 10.37
CA PHE A 148 11.76 -4.75 11.59
C PHE A 148 12.81 -5.48 12.44
N ALA A 149 13.97 -5.80 11.87
CA ALA A 149 15.12 -6.34 12.60
C ALA A 149 15.93 -5.25 13.31
N ASN A 150 15.85 -3.99 12.84
CA ASN A 150 16.60 -2.86 13.36
C ASN A 150 15.66 -1.71 13.79
N PRO A 151 14.81 -1.92 14.80
CA PRO A 151 13.85 -0.91 15.24
C PRO A 151 14.51 0.35 15.81
N GLN A 152 15.75 0.23 16.28
CA GLN A 152 16.56 1.35 16.76
C GLN A 152 16.84 2.43 15.70
N ASP A 153 16.80 2.06 14.40
CA ASP A 153 16.97 3.02 13.31
C ASP A 153 15.74 3.93 13.13
N TYR A 154 14.61 3.54 13.77
CA TYR A 154 13.32 4.23 13.68
C TYR A 154 12.68 4.41 15.05
N PRO A 155 13.35 5.08 16.01
CA PRO A 155 12.92 5.13 17.41
C PRO A 155 11.57 5.84 17.63
N HIS A 156 11.17 6.68 16.68
CA HIS A 156 9.88 7.41 16.69
C HIS A 156 8.71 6.60 16.12
N LEU A 157 9.01 5.46 15.44
CA LEU A 157 7.99 4.64 14.80
C LEU A 157 7.59 3.44 15.69
N LYS A 158 6.31 3.32 15.96
CA LYS A 158 5.75 2.05 16.44
C LYS A 158 5.64 1.07 15.26
N LEU A 159 6.44 0.01 15.29
CA LEU A 159 6.48 -1.00 14.22
C LEU A 159 5.46 -2.12 14.52
N ILE A 160 4.53 -2.37 13.60
CA ILE A 160 3.48 -3.38 13.72
C ILE A 160 3.52 -4.30 12.50
N ARG A 161 3.72 -5.61 12.73
CA ARG A 161 3.75 -6.62 11.67
C ARG A 161 2.50 -7.49 11.74
N LEU A 162 1.71 -7.50 10.67
CA LEU A 162 0.49 -8.28 10.54
C LEU A 162 0.73 -9.43 9.56
N ARG A 163 0.70 -10.67 10.06
CA ARG A 163 1.03 -11.88 9.30
C ARG A 163 -0.19 -12.64 8.79
N SER A 164 -1.39 -12.21 9.18
CA SER A 164 -2.65 -12.82 8.73
C SER A 164 -3.77 -11.78 8.68
N TYR A 165 -4.81 -12.08 7.88
CA TYR A 165 -6.01 -11.24 7.85
C TYR A 165 -6.78 -11.25 9.18
N LYS A 166 -6.67 -12.35 9.96
CA LYS A 166 -7.21 -12.42 11.32
C LYS A 166 -6.53 -11.37 12.21
N GLN A 167 -5.19 -11.33 12.22
CA GLN A 167 -4.44 -10.31 12.95
C GLN A 167 -4.78 -8.88 12.50
N ALA A 168 -4.95 -8.65 11.19
CA ALA A 168 -5.33 -7.34 10.67
C ALA A 168 -6.73 -6.92 11.17
N ARG A 169 -7.68 -7.85 11.24
CA ARG A 169 -9.03 -7.60 11.77
C ARG A 169 -8.98 -7.33 13.27
N GLU A 170 -8.34 -8.19 14.05
CA GLU A 170 -8.17 -8.01 15.50
C GLU A 170 -7.47 -6.68 15.83
N PHE A 171 -6.48 -6.30 15.01
CA PHE A 171 -5.81 -5.02 15.16
C PHE A 171 -6.77 -3.84 14.88
N LEU A 172 -7.54 -3.93 13.80
CA LEU A 172 -8.54 -2.92 13.47
C LEU A 172 -9.60 -2.81 14.57
N ASP A 173 -10.06 -3.93 15.13
CA ASP A 173 -11.08 -3.93 16.19
C ASP A 173 -10.60 -3.22 17.47
N LYS A 174 -9.30 -3.28 17.75
CA LYS A 174 -8.66 -2.65 18.93
C LYS A 174 -8.15 -1.22 18.70
N ALA A 175 -8.09 -0.75 17.46
CA ALA A 175 -7.67 0.60 17.09
C ALA A 175 -8.83 1.61 17.31
#